data_81e1cc0e71850098dc42a532ecdababe
#
_entry.id   81e1cc0e71850098dc42a532ecdababe
#
_cell.length_a   1.000
_cell.length_b   1.000
_cell.length_c   1.000
_cell.angle_alpha   90.00
_cell.angle_beta   90.00
_cell.angle_gamma   90.00
#
_symmetry.space_group_name_H-M   'P 1'
#
loop_
_entity.id
_entity.type
_entity.pdbx_description
1 polymer ?
#
loop_
_entity_poly.entity_id
_entity_poly.type
_entity_poly.pdbx_seq_one_letter_code
_entity_poly.pdbx_strand_id
1 'polypeptide(L)'
;MNVFDILGPVMIGPSSSHTAGAARIGLMARTLLGQAPVRAEILLHGSFAKTYKGHGTDRALVAGILGMKPDDERLRDALSIAREEGVEITFTPTEFADSHPNTAEIHLTAADGSTASLRGASVGGGRIEVVQIDGMPVSLTGEYFTLIVIHKDAPGAIAEVTRILTHYSGNICHFDLSRKARGGEAIMTLSMDALEHSDIPALCAEIEAHDIIYKCIAVQPIV
;
A
#
# COMPACT_ATOMS: atom_id res chain seq x y z
N MET A 1 -26.83 -2.71 0.65
CA MET A 1 -26.01 -2.94 -0.54
C MET A 1 -26.47 -1.95 -1.59
N ASN A 2 -25.64 -0.95 -1.90
CA ASN A 2 -25.95 0.08 -2.90
C ASN A 2 -25.71 -0.53 -4.30
N VAL A 3 -26.45 -0.06 -5.34
CA VAL A 3 -26.24 -0.50 -6.73
C VAL A 3 -24.78 -0.27 -7.18
N PHE A 4 -24.12 0.74 -6.66
CA PHE A 4 -22.71 1.03 -6.90
C PHE A 4 -21.74 0.04 -6.27
N ASP A 5 -22.15 -0.73 -5.26
CA ASP A 5 -21.36 -1.84 -4.69
C ASP A 5 -21.31 -3.05 -5.63
N ILE A 6 -22.23 -3.10 -6.61
CA ILE A 6 -22.36 -4.16 -7.62
C ILE A 6 -21.65 -3.77 -8.93
N LEU A 7 -21.60 -2.48 -9.22
CA LEU A 7 -20.84 -1.94 -10.35
C LEU A 7 -19.37 -1.95 -9.95
N GLY A 8 -18.55 -2.81 -10.55
CA GLY A 8 -17.11 -2.81 -10.31
C GLY A 8 -16.48 -1.46 -10.63
N PRO A 9 -15.25 -1.21 -10.16
CA PRO A 9 -14.53 0.04 -10.43
C PRO A 9 -14.29 0.22 -11.92
N VAL A 10 -14.15 1.48 -12.37
CA VAL A 10 -13.64 1.78 -13.71
C VAL A 10 -12.22 1.23 -13.79
N MET A 11 -11.96 0.35 -14.77
CA MET A 11 -10.67 -0.34 -14.87
C MET A 11 -10.38 -0.78 -16.31
N ILE A 12 -9.11 -0.97 -16.62
CA ILE A 12 -8.63 -1.54 -17.87
C ILE A 12 -8.30 -3.02 -17.67
N GLY A 13 -9.29 -3.90 -17.86
CA GLY A 13 -9.08 -5.35 -17.74
C GLY A 13 -10.36 -6.13 -17.44
N PRO A 14 -10.29 -7.47 -17.52
CA PRO A 14 -11.50 -8.32 -17.48
C PRO A 14 -11.96 -8.67 -16.05
N SER A 15 -11.17 -8.39 -15.01
CA SER A 15 -11.45 -8.85 -13.65
C SER A 15 -11.15 -7.77 -12.60
N SER A 16 -12.16 -7.40 -11.81
CA SER A 16 -11.97 -6.45 -10.72
C SER A 16 -10.90 -6.90 -9.71
N SER A 17 -10.85 -8.18 -9.36
CA SER A 17 -9.85 -8.69 -8.41
C SER A 17 -8.46 -8.78 -9.02
N HIS A 18 -8.32 -9.30 -10.25
CA HIS A 18 -7.03 -9.53 -10.90
C HIS A 18 -6.47 -8.28 -11.61
N THR A 19 -7.29 -7.26 -11.83
CA THR A 19 -6.86 -5.99 -12.43
C THR A 19 -6.92 -4.85 -11.42
N ALA A 20 -8.11 -4.39 -11.04
CA ALA A 20 -8.21 -3.20 -10.18
C ALA A 20 -7.59 -3.44 -8.80
N GLY A 21 -7.91 -4.58 -8.15
CA GLY A 21 -7.32 -4.92 -6.86
C GLY A 21 -5.80 -5.09 -6.93
N ALA A 22 -5.28 -5.75 -7.97
CA ALA A 22 -3.85 -5.92 -8.16
C ALA A 22 -3.13 -4.57 -8.40
N ALA A 23 -3.69 -3.70 -9.25
CA ALA A 23 -3.13 -2.36 -9.48
C ALA A 23 -3.11 -1.52 -8.20
N ARG A 24 -4.15 -1.60 -7.37
CA ARG A 24 -4.21 -0.91 -6.07
C ARG A 24 -3.17 -1.43 -5.07
N ILE A 25 -2.91 -2.76 -5.04
CA ILE A 25 -1.84 -3.34 -4.22
C ILE A 25 -0.48 -2.79 -4.68
N GLY A 26 -0.21 -2.76 -5.98
CA GLY A 26 1.02 -2.17 -6.54
C GLY A 26 1.16 -0.68 -6.23
N LEU A 27 0.07 0.09 -6.36
CA LEU A 27 0.04 1.52 -6.07
C LEU A 27 0.29 1.80 -4.57
N MET A 28 -0.26 0.96 -3.68
CA MET A 28 0.02 1.05 -2.26
C MET A 28 1.51 0.82 -1.96
N ALA A 29 2.11 -0.21 -2.54
CA ALA A 29 3.55 -0.47 -2.39
C ALA A 29 4.39 0.72 -2.88
N ARG A 30 4.03 1.32 -4.01
CA ARG A 30 4.67 2.53 -4.55
C ARG A 30 4.56 3.72 -3.61
N THR A 31 3.38 3.92 -3.00
CA THR A 31 3.13 4.98 -2.02
C THR A 31 4.00 4.79 -0.78
N LEU A 32 4.15 3.56 -0.29
CA LEU A 32 5.01 3.24 0.86
C LEU A 32 6.49 3.54 0.59
N LEU A 33 6.98 3.25 -0.61
CA LEU A 33 8.34 3.58 -1.01
C LEU A 33 8.54 5.10 -1.12
N GLY A 34 7.53 5.84 -1.60
CA GLY A 34 7.54 7.29 -1.73
C GLY A 34 8.25 7.82 -2.99
N GLN A 35 8.89 6.95 -3.78
CA GLN A 35 9.64 7.33 -4.99
C GLN A 35 9.66 6.21 -6.03
N ALA A 36 10.21 6.46 -7.22
CA ALA A 36 10.31 5.46 -8.28
C ALA A 36 11.21 4.29 -7.87
N PRO A 37 10.74 3.02 -7.99
CA PRO A 37 11.59 1.87 -7.76
C PRO A 37 12.53 1.65 -8.94
N VAL A 38 13.72 1.09 -8.67
CA VAL A 38 14.60 0.51 -9.67
C VAL A 38 14.49 -1.01 -9.70
N ARG A 39 13.91 -1.60 -8.65
CA ARG A 39 13.70 -3.05 -8.54
C ARG A 39 12.40 -3.36 -7.81
N ALA A 40 11.66 -4.36 -8.30
CA ALA A 40 10.48 -4.92 -7.68
C ALA A 40 10.52 -6.45 -7.71
N GLU A 41 10.50 -7.06 -6.52
CA GLU A 41 10.34 -8.50 -6.34
C GLU A 41 8.91 -8.77 -5.88
N ILE A 42 8.17 -9.58 -6.65
CA ILE A 42 6.75 -9.82 -6.46
C ILE A 42 6.52 -11.31 -6.22
N LEU A 43 6.13 -11.65 -5.01
CA LEU A 43 5.76 -13.01 -4.63
C LEU A 43 4.24 -13.15 -4.75
N LEU A 44 3.79 -14.17 -5.48
CA LEU A 44 2.37 -14.38 -5.78
C LEU A 44 1.87 -15.66 -5.12
N HIS A 45 0.70 -15.59 -4.48
CA HIS A 45 0.07 -16.72 -3.81
C HIS A 45 -1.25 -17.13 -4.48
N GLY A 46 -1.59 -18.40 -4.34
CA GLY A 46 -2.89 -18.95 -4.65
C GLY A 46 -3.36 -18.74 -6.10
N SER A 47 -4.48 -18.05 -6.30
CA SER A 47 -5.01 -17.75 -7.64
C SER A 47 -4.12 -16.77 -8.41
N PHE A 48 -3.55 -15.77 -7.73
CA PHE A 48 -2.59 -14.88 -8.36
C PHE A 48 -1.41 -15.65 -8.94
N ALA A 49 -0.80 -16.57 -8.17
CA ALA A 49 0.32 -17.40 -8.64
C ALA A 49 -0.04 -18.26 -9.86
N LYS A 50 -1.26 -18.80 -9.88
CA LYS A 50 -1.71 -19.73 -10.94
C LYS A 50 -2.08 -19.05 -12.24
N THR A 51 -2.59 -17.82 -12.17
CA THR A 51 -3.28 -17.18 -13.31
C THR A 51 -2.70 -15.83 -13.73
N TYR A 52 -1.64 -15.31 -13.08
CA TYR A 52 -1.17 -13.94 -13.26
C TYR A 52 -0.90 -13.51 -14.70
N LYS A 53 -0.32 -14.39 -15.53
CA LYS A 53 -0.06 -14.09 -16.95
C LYS A 53 -1.36 -14.05 -17.79
N GLY A 54 -2.26 -15.02 -17.53
CA GLY A 54 -3.50 -15.16 -18.32
C GLY A 54 -4.53 -14.06 -18.01
N HIS A 55 -4.60 -13.61 -16.75
CA HIS A 55 -5.56 -12.60 -16.30
C HIS A 55 -4.96 -11.17 -16.27
N GLY A 56 -3.68 -11.01 -16.62
CA GLY A 56 -3.01 -9.71 -16.63
C GLY A 56 -2.70 -9.15 -15.25
N THR A 57 -2.68 -9.99 -14.22
CA THR A 57 -2.34 -9.59 -12.85
C THR A 57 -0.91 -9.05 -12.75
N ASP A 58 0.02 -9.62 -13.52
CA ASP A 58 1.39 -9.14 -13.68
C ASP A 58 1.44 -7.67 -14.14
N ARG A 59 0.71 -7.35 -15.22
CA ARG A 59 0.63 -5.98 -15.74
C ARG A 59 -0.02 -5.03 -14.76
N ALA A 60 -1.09 -5.48 -14.09
CA ALA A 60 -1.82 -4.66 -13.13
C ALA A 60 -0.97 -4.33 -11.89
N LEU A 61 -0.27 -5.30 -11.29
CA LEU A 61 0.66 -5.08 -10.19
C LEU A 61 1.76 -4.09 -10.58
N VAL A 62 2.39 -4.31 -11.75
CA VAL A 62 3.47 -3.43 -12.24
C VAL A 62 2.95 -2.04 -12.58
N ALA A 63 1.76 -1.91 -13.18
CA ALA A 63 1.14 -0.60 -13.42
C ALA A 63 0.99 0.20 -12.11
N GLY A 64 0.49 -0.43 -11.04
CA GLY A 64 0.40 0.20 -9.73
C GLY A 64 1.78 0.59 -9.17
N ILE A 65 2.78 -0.28 -9.30
CA ILE A 65 4.17 -0.02 -8.89
C ILE A 65 4.76 1.19 -9.66
N LEU A 66 4.38 1.38 -10.91
CA LEU A 66 4.74 2.55 -11.72
C LEU A 66 3.88 3.79 -11.41
N GLY A 67 2.93 3.71 -10.47
CA GLY A 67 2.07 4.81 -10.06
C GLY A 67 0.79 4.99 -10.90
N MET A 68 0.44 4.02 -11.75
CA MET A 68 -0.78 4.06 -12.56
C MET A 68 -1.99 3.63 -11.72
N LYS A 69 -3.14 4.26 -11.99
CA LYS A 69 -4.43 3.88 -11.42
C LYS A 69 -5.05 2.72 -12.22
N PRO A 70 -6.08 2.02 -11.69
CA PRO A 70 -6.72 0.89 -12.39
C PRO A 70 -7.36 1.23 -13.74
N ASP A 71 -7.71 2.48 -13.97
CA ASP A 71 -8.33 3.02 -15.19
C ASP A 71 -7.31 3.63 -16.18
N ASP A 72 -6.02 3.60 -15.87
CA ASP A 72 -4.98 4.10 -16.77
C ASP A 72 -4.81 3.17 -17.97
N GLU A 73 -4.97 3.70 -19.18
CA GLU A 73 -4.87 2.93 -20.43
C GLU A 73 -3.50 2.28 -20.64
N ARG A 74 -2.44 2.86 -20.06
CA ARG A 74 -1.05 2.35 -20.12
C ARG A 74 -0.86 1.05 -19.34
N LEU A 75 -1.84 0.66 -18.49
CA LEU A 75 -1.78 -0.58 -17.70
C LEU A 75 -1.50 -1.81 -18.59
N ARG A 76 -2.00 -1.81 -19.82
CA ARG A 76 -1.79 -2.91 -20.79
C ARG A 76 -0.32 -3.11 -21.13
N ASP A 77 0.45 -2.02 -21.12
CA ASP A 77 1.84 -1.96 -21.56
C ASP A 77 2.83 -1.81 -20.37
N ALA A 78 2.34 -1.94 -19.14
CA ALA A 78 3.09 -1.68 -17.92
C ALA A 78 4.43 -2.43 -17.83
N LEU A 79 4.49 -3.70 -18.30
CA LEU A 79 5.73 -4.46 -18.32
C LEU A 79 6.76 -3.91 -19.34
N SER A 80 6.31 -3.35 -20.45
CA SER A 80 7.18 -2.71 -21.44
C SER A 80 7.69 -1.39 -20.89
N ILE A 81 6.80 -0.58 -20.31
CA ILE A 81 7.13 0.69 -19.67
C ILE A 81 8.14 0.48 -18.54
N ALA A 82 7.92 -0.51 -17.66
CA ALA A 82 8.88 -0.84 -16.61
C ALA A 82 10.30 -1.13 -17.15
N ARG A 83 10.37 -1.87 -18.26
CA ARG A 83 11.65 -2.18 -18.91
C ARG A 83 12.29 -0.93 -19.52
N GLU A 84 11.51 -0.06 -20.15
CA GLU A 84 11.99 1.20 -20.74
C GLU A 84 12.47 2.17 -19.65
N GLU A 85 11.82 2.19 -18.48
CA GLU A 85 12.22 2.97 -17.31
C GLU A 85 13.38 2.32 -16.51
N GLY A 86 13.84 1.14 -16.92
CA GLY A 86 14.97 0.45 -16.28
C GLY A 86 14.60 -0.22 -14.94
N VAL A 87 13.32 -0.49 -14.69
CA VAL A 87 12.88 -1.16 -13.47
C VAL A 87 13.01 -2.67 -13.64
N GLU A 88 13.81 -3.30 -12.78
CA GLU A 88 13.95 -4.76 -12.72
C GLU A 88 12.73 -5.38 -12.03
N ILE A 89 11.96 -6.21 -12.75
CA ILE A 89 10.76 -6.88 -12.22
C ILE A 89 10.96 -8.39 -12.17
N THR A 90 10.71 -8.98 -11.01
CA THR A 90 10.69 -10.44 -10.84
C THR A 90 9.37 -10.92 -10.25
N PHE A 91 8.89 -12.08 -10.71
CA PHE A 91 7.69 -12.75 -10.19
C PHE A 91 8.04 -14.14 -9.69
N THR A 92 7.67 -14.44 -8.44
CA THR A 92 7.92 -15.73 -7.82
C THR A 92 6.63 -16.32 -7.26
N PRO A 93 6.09 -17.41 -7.82
CA PRO A 93 5.01 -18.17 -7.20
C PRO A 93 5.44 -18.67 -5.81
N THR A 94 4.59 -18.43 -4.80
CA THR A 94 4.89 -18.71 -3.39
C THR A 94 3.63 -19.21 -2.69
N GLU A 95 3.79 -19.92 -1.58
CA GLU A 95 2.70 -20.31 -0.69
C GLU A 95 2.80 -19.52 0.62
N PHE A 96 1.73 -18.81 0.98
CA PHE A 96 1.58 -18.15 2.27
C PHE A 96 0.52 -18.89 3.09
N ALA A 97 0.86 -19.28 4.32
CA ALA A 97 -0.11 -19.90 5.22
C ALA A 97 -1.26 -18.91 5.54
N ASP A 98 -2.47 -19.45 5.64
CA ASP A 98 -3.69 -18.72 6.05
C ASP A 98 -3.95 -17.41 5.30
N SER A 99 -3.52 -17.33 4.02
CA SER A 99 -3.65 -16.12 3.20
C SER A 99 -4.77 -16.25 2.16
N HIS A 100 -5.37 -15.11 1.81
CA HIS A 100 -6.37 -15.02 0.75
C HIS A 100 -5.76 -15.48 -0.60
N PRO A 101 -6.50 -16.22 -1.47
CA PRO A 101 -5.96 -16.72 -2.73
C PRO A 101 -5.41 -15.67 -3.69
N ASN A 102 -5.87 -14.43 -3.60
CA ASN A 102 -5.41 -13.31 -4.43
C ASN A 102 -4.43 -12.42 -3.66
N THR A 103 -3.41 -13.02 -3.05
CA THR A 103 -2.38 -12.29 -2.27
C THR A 103 -1.12 -12.09 -3.09
N ALA A 104 -0.55 -10.90 -3.00
CA ALA A 104 0.79 -10.57 -3.46
C ALA A 104 1.61 -9.98 -2.30
N GLU A 105 2.89 -10.35 -2.22
CA GLU A 105 3.88 -9.67 -1.42
C GLU A 105 4.86 -8.96 -2.37
N ILE A 106 5.10 -7.68 -2.14
CA ILE A 106 5.88 -6.82 -3.02
C ILE A 106 7.04 -6.23 -2.22
N HIS A 107 8.26 -6.40 -2.70
CA HIS A 107 9.45 -5.77 -2.17
C HIS A 107 9.98 -4.80 -3.22
N LEU A 108 10.05 -3.52 -2.87
CA LEU A 108 10.54 -2.45 -3.73
C LEU A 108 11.87 -1.93 -3.24
N THR A 109 12.76 -1.59 -4.17
CA THR A 109 14.02 -0.89 -3.91
C THR A 109 14.11 0.33 -4.81
N ALA A 110 14.44 1.48 -4.25
CA ALA A 110 14.68 2.73 -4.97
C ALA A 110 16.16 2.94 -5.30
N ALA A 111 16.45 3.92 -6.16
CA ALA A 111 17.81 4.20 -6.61
C ALA A 111 18.76 4.65 -5.47
N ASP A 112 18.24 5.26 -4.42
CA ASP A 112 19.00 5.66 -3.22
C ASP A 112 19.23 4.51 -2.22
N GLY A 113 18.74 3.29 -2.54
CA GLY A 113 18.81 2.12 -1.69
C GLY A 113 17.70 2.02 -0.65
N SER A 114 16.76 2.98 -0.58
CA SER A 114 15.59 2.85 0.28
C SER A 114 14.68 1.71 -0.18
N THR A 115 14.02 1.06 0.77
CA THR A 115 13.17 -0.10 0.51
C THR A 115 11.80 0.07 1.16
N ALA A 116 10.81 -0.63 0.61
CA ALA A 116 9.51 -0.83 1.22
C ALA A 116 9.00 -2.22 0.87
N SER A 117 8.31 -2.86 1.80
CA SER A 117 7.64 -4.13 1.54
C SER A 117 6.18 -4.11 2.01
N LEU A 118 5.34 -4.82 1.26
CA LEU A 118 3.91 -4.88 1.49
C LEU A 118 3.41 -6.29 1.17
N ARG A 119 2.59 -6.86 2.05
CA ARG A 119 1.72 -8.01 1.70
C ARG A 119 0.28 -7.57 1.71
N GLY A 120 -0.40 -7.75 0.57
CA GLY A 120 -1.80 -7.37 0.42
C GLY A 120 -2.58 -8.37 -0.42
N ALA A 121 -3.89 -8.41 -0.20
CA ALA A 121 -4.84 -9.26 -0.90
C ALA A 121 -5.89 -8.44 -1.63
N SER A 122 -6.33 -8.92 -2.80
CA SER A 122 -7.52 -8.42 -3.46
C SER A 122 -8.73 -9.23 -3.01
N VAL A 123 -9.61 -8.61 -2.22
CA VAL A 123 -10.73 -9.28 -1.54
C VAL A 123 -12.06 -9.21 -2.29
N GLY A 124 -12.04 -8.82 -3.56
CA GLY A 124 -13.21 -8.75 -4.43
C GLY A 124 -13.69 -7.32 -4.69
N GLY A 125 -14.36 -7.11 -5.85
CA GLY A 125 -14.84 -5.78 -6.25
C GLY A 125 -13.76 -4.73 -6.47
N GLY A 126 -12.51 -5.13 -6.61
CA GLY A 126 -11.36 -4.22 -6.66
C GLY A 126 -10.88 -3.74 -5.28
N ARG A 127 -11.53 -4.13 -4.19
CA ARG A 127 -11.10 -3.81 -2.82
C ARG A 127 -9.83 -4.59 -2.47
N ILE A 128 -9.02 -3.99 -1.63
CA ILE A 128 -7.79 -4.60 -1.13
C ILE A 128 -7.78 -4.64 0.39
N GLU A 129 -6.99 -5.55 0.93
CA GLU A 129 -6.63 -5.61 2.33
C GLU A 129 -5.12 -5.78 2.44
N VAL A 130 -4.45 -4.82 3.06
CA VAL A 130 -3.03 -4.89 3.37
C VAL A 130 -2.88 -5.46 4.75
N VAL A 131 -2.16 -6.57 4.85
CA VAL A 131 -2.01 -7.34 6.10
C VAL A 131 -0.62 -7.23 6.71
N GLN A 132 0.36 -6.72 5.95
CA GLN A 132 1.74 -6.56 6.44
C GLN A 132 2.44 -5.41 5.71
N ILE A 133 3.22 -4.62 6.44
CA ILE A 133 4.14 -3.60 5.95
C ILE A 133 5.47 -3.78 6.66
N ASP A 134 6.56 -3.88 5.90
CA ASP A 134 7.94 -4.08 6.38
C ASP A 134 8.07 -5.18 7.46
N GLY A 135 7.35 -6.29 7.22
CA GLY A 135 7.30 -7.45 8.11
C GLY A 135 6.41 -7.27 9.35
N MET A 136 5.81 -6.10 9.58
CA MET A 136 4.89 -5.84 10.70
C MET A 136 3.44 -6.06 10.27
N PRO A 137 2.62 -6.76 11.06
CA PRO A 137 1.20 -6.93 10.77
C PRO A 137 0.47 -5.59 10.85
N VAL A 138 -0.47 -5.38 9.92
CA VAL A 138 -1.36 -4.21 9.85
C VAL A 138 -2.73 -4.63 9.33
N SER A 139 -3.73 -3.76 9.50
CA SER A 139 -5.05 -3.91 8.87
C SER A 139 -5.42 -2.62 8.14
N LEU A 140 -5.29 -2.61 6.81
CA LEU A 140 -5.47 -1.41 6.00
C LEU A 140 -6.20 -1.72 4.70
N THR A 141 -7.34 -1.06 4.45
CA THR A 141 -8.16 -1.29 3.25
C THR A 141 -7.88 -0.30 2.11
N GLY A 142 -7.28 0.84 2.40
CA GLY A 142 -7.09 1.93 1.44
C GLY A 142 -8.37 2.71 1.12
N GLU A 143 -9.44 2.53 1.86
CA GLU A 143 -10.71 3.26 1.70
C GLU A 143 -10.68 4.66 2.32
N TYR A 144 -9.84 4.85 3.33
CA TYR A 144 -9.72 6.09 4.09
C TYR A 144 -8.37 6.76 3.84
N PHE A 145 -8.33 8.07 4.05
CA PHE A 145 -7.05 8.73 4.25
C PHE A 145 -6.36 8.11 5.46
N THR A 146 -5.13 7.67 5.30
CA THR A 146 -4.42 6.95 6.36
C THR A 146 -3.00 7.48 6.53
N LEU A 147 -2.64 7.80 7.78
CA LEU A 147 -1.25 7.99 8.15
C LEU A 147 -0.66 6.66 8.62
N ILE A 148 0.50 6.33 8.08
CA ILE A 148 1.32 5.19 8.50
C ILE A 148 2.56 5.77 9.15
N VAL A 149 2.73 5.52 10.46
CA VAL A 149 3.84 6.06 11.23
C VAL A 149 4.72 4.92 11.74
N ILE A 150 5.96 4.90 11.30
CA ILE A 150 6.97 3.95 11.76
C ILE A 150 7.77 4.65 12.87
N HIS A 151 7.84 4.04 14.05
CA HIS A 151 8.38 4.68 15.22
C HIS A 151 9.09 3.68 16.17
N LYS A 152 9.82 4.20 17.13
CA LYS A 152 10.33 3.41 18.25
C LYS A 152 9.18 3.01 19.18
N ASP A 153 9.14 1.75 19.60
CA ASP A 153 8.20 1.27 20.64
C ASP A 153 8.59 1.88 21.99
N ALA A 154 8.08 3.07 22.27
CA ALA A 154 8.37 3.84 23.45
C ALA A 154 7.12 4.52 24.03
N PRO A 155 7.03 4.72 25.36
CA PRO A 155 5.96 5.51 25.95
C PRO A 155 5.90 6.92 25.33
N GLY A 156 4.68 7.39 25.07
CA GLY A 156 4.44 8.72 24.51
C GLY A 156 4.27 8.77 22.99
N ALA A 157 4.71 7.76 22.21
CA ALA A 157 4.63 7.78 20.75
C ALA A 157 3.21 8.05 20.22
N ILE A 158 2.22 7.31 20.73
CA ILE A 158 0.80 7.50 20.34
C ILE A 158 0.32 8.91 20.76
N ALA A 159 0.62 9.32 21.99
CA ALA A 159 0.16 10.60 22.51
C ALA A 159 0.70 11.78 21.68
N GLU A 160 1.93 11.71 21.23
CA GLU A 160 2.55 12.77 20.44
C GLU A 160 1.93 12.86 19.03
N VAL A 161 1.79 11.73 18.33
CA VAL A 161 1.15 11.72 17.02
C VAL A 161 -0.29 12.21 17.10
N THR A 162 -1.08 11.75 18.08
CA THR A 162 -2.47 12.16 18.21
C THR A 162 -2.61 13.62 18.66
N ARG A 163 -1.68 14.16 19.47
CA ARG A 163 -1.62 15.58 19.83
C ARG A 163 -1.40 16.45 18.58
N ILE A 164 -0.46 16.08 17.72
CA ILE A 164 -0.22 16.79 16.46
C ILE A 164 -1.47 16.76 15.59
N LEU A 165 -2.11 15.59 15.44
CA LEU A 165 -3.33 15.45 14.62
C LEU A 165 -4.47 16.36 15.06
N THR A 166 -4.57 16.75 16.35
CA THR A 166 -5.61 17.71 16.80
C THR A 166 -5.45 19.09 16.17
N HIS A 167 -4.23 19.51 15.85
CA HIS A 167 -3.97 20.79 15.17
C HIS A 167 -4.46 20.78 13.71
N TYR A 168 -4.53 19.59 13.11
CA TYR A 168 -5.00 19.40 11.74
C TYR A 168 -6.47 18.94 11.67
N SER A 169 -7.19 18.98 12.81
CA SER A 169 -8.59 18.52 12.91
C SER A 169 -8.82 17.08 12.45
N GLY A 170 -7.80 16.23 12.61
CA GLY A 170 -7.86 14.82 12.22
C GLY A 170 -8.82 14.02 13.12
N ASN A 171 -9.87 13.46 12.55
CA ASN A 171 -10.83 12.58 13.23
C ASN A 171 -10.57 11.12 12.87
N ILE A 172 -9.95 10.37 13.80
CA ILE A 172 -9.54 8.98 13.59
C ILE A 172 -10.76 8.07 13.67
N CYS A 173 -11.04 7.31 12.62
CA CYS A 173 -12.10 6.30 12.58
C CYS A 173 -11.59 4.87 12.80
N HIS A 174 -10.32 4.59 12.48
CA HIS A 174 -9.67 3.31 12.75
C HIS A 174 -8.22 3.52 13.16
N PHE A 175 -7.76 2.75 14.13
CA PHE A 175 -6.39 2.80 14.64
C PHE A 175 -5.89 1.38 14.85
N ASP A 176 -4.71 1.08 14.32
CA ASP A 176 -4.01 -0.18 14.56
C ASP A 176 -2.55 0.09 14.93
N LEU A 177 -1.99 -0.75 15.81
CA LEU A 177 -0.60 -0.63 16.25
C LEU A 177 0.02 -2.00 16.43
N SER A 178 1.16 -2.20 15.80
CA SER A 178 1.96 -3.42 15.90
C SER A 178 3.43 -3.10 16.16
N ARG A 179 4.16 -4.05 16.71
CA ARG A 179 5.60 -3.91 16.97
C ARG A 179 6.35 -5.22 16.64
N LYS A 180 7.57 -5.09 16.16
CA LYS A 180 8.47 -6.25 15.95
C LYS A 180 8.90 -6.87 17.29
N ALA A 181 9.28 -6.02 18.26
CA ALA A 181 9.71 -6.43 19.59
C ALA A 181 9.54 -5.26 20.57
N ARG A 182 9.48 -5.57 21.86
CA ARG A 182 9.42 -4.55 22.92
C ARG A 182 10.64 -3.62 22.87
N GLY A 183 10.39 -2.31 22.78
CA GLY A 183 11.42 -1.27 22.67
C GLY A 183 12.10 -1.18 21.29
N GLY A 184 11.69 -2.00 20.32
CA GLY A 184 12.17 -2.01 18.95
C GLY A 184 11.37 -1.10 18.04
N GLU A 185 11.25 -1.51 16.78
CA GLU A 185 10.45 -0.81 15.77
C GLU A 185 8.96 -1.18 15.90
N ALA A 186 8.12 -0.20 15.77
CA ALA A 186 6.67 -0.32 15.76
C ALA A 186 6.06 0.47 14.58
N ILE A 187 4.88 0.07 14.17
CA ILE A 187 4.08 0.74 13.15
C ILE A 187 2.69 1.04 13.72
N MET A 188 2.23 2.26 13.54
CA MET A 188 0.83 2.61 13.77
C MET A 188 0.19 3.07 12.47
N THR A 189 -1.05 2.68 12.24
CA THR A 189 -1.87 3.14 11.13
C THR A 189 -3.08 3.89 11.71
N LEU A 190 -3.31 5.10 11.20
CA LEU A 190 -4.40 5.98 11.65
C LEU A 190 -5.24 6.31 10.42
N SER A 191 -6.34 5.59 10.25
CA SER A 191 -7.32 5.90 9.21
C SER A 191 -8.30 6.95 9.72
N MET A 192 -8.61 7.94 8.89
CA MET A 192 -9.42 9.08 9.28
C MET A 192 -10.19 9.66 8.10
N ASP A 193 -11.13 10.53 8.39
CA ASP A 193 -11.78 11.35 7.39
C ASP A 193 -10.74 12.20 6.65
N ALA A 194 -11.01 12.55 5.40
CA ALA A 194 -10.09 13.36 4.60
C ALA A 194 -9.77 14.67 5.34
N LEU A 195 -8.49 15.00 5.43
CA LEU A 195 -8.02 16.26 6.00
C LEU A 195 -8.17 17.36 4.95
N GLU A 196 -9.39 17.90 4.83
CA GLU A 196 -9.68 18.99 3.91
C GLU A 196 -8.87 20.24 4.30
N HIS A 197 -8.25 20.87 3.29
CA HIS A 197 -7.43 22.10 3.45
C HIS A 197 -6.18 21.94 4.34
N SER A 198 -5.80 20.76 4.74
CA SER A 198 -4.58 20.55 5.53
C SER A 198 -3.36 20.40 4.63
N ASP A 199 -2.24 20.94 5.07
CA ASP A 199 -0.93 20.73 4.45
C ASP A 199 -0.38 19.37 4.92
N ILE A 200 -0.64 18.32 4.13
CA ILE A 200 -0.22 16.95 4.43
C ILE A 200 1.32 16.82 4.53
N PRO A 201 2.13 17.41 3.63
CA PRO A 201 3.57 17.45 3.80
C PRO A 201 4.01 18.06 5.13
N ALA A 202 3.41 19.19 5.53
CA ALA A 202 3.72 19.84 6.80
C ALA A 202 3.33 18.97 8.01
N LEU A 203 2.18 18.31 7.96
CA LEU A 203 1.75 17.34 8.98
C LEU A 203 2.76 16.20 9.14
N CYS A 204 3.17 15.56 8.04
CA CYS A 204 4.17 14.48 8.10
C CYS A 204 5.51 14.98 8.64
N ALA A 205 5.96 16.17 8.21
CA ALA A 205 7.21 16.76 8.69
C ALA A 205 7.16 17.10 10.19
N GLU A 206 6.01 17.60 10.70
CA GLU A 206 5.83 17.87 12.13
C GLU A 206 5.87 16.57 12.96
N ILE A 207 5.26 15.49 12.46
CA ILE A 207 5.31 14.17 13.10
C ILE A 207 6.75 13.63 13.10
N GLU A 208 7.45 13.70 11.96
CA GLU A 208 8.82 13.19 11.79
C GLU A 208 9.88 14.02 12.57
N ALA A 209 9.55 15.26 12.95
CA ALA A 209 10.44 16.08 13.78
C ALA A 209 10.65 15.51 15.19
N HIS A 210 9.88 14.50 15.60
CA HIS A 210 9.99 13.88 16.92
C HIS A 210 11.01 12.74 16.92
N ASP A 211 11.98 12.76 17.84
CA ASP A 211 13.14 11.84 17.91
C ASP A 211 12.81 10.34 17.89
N ILE A 212 11.60 9.96 18.31
CA ILE A 212 11.16 8.56 18.33
C ILE A 212 10.41 8.15 17.06
N ILE A 213 10.14 9.06 16.15
CA ILE A 213 9.47 8.78 14.88
C ILE A 213 10.53 8.61 13.79
N TYR A 214 10.42 7.53 13.03
CA TYR A 214 11.36 7.22 11.95
C TYR A 214 10.83 7.64 10.59
N LYS A 215 9.52 7.51 10.37
CA LYS A 215 8.89 7.84 9.09
C LYS A 215 7.39 8.06 9.27
N CYS A 216 6.83 9.04 8.54
CA CYS A 216 5.40 9.26 8.40
C CYS A 216 5.02 9.22 6.92
N ILE A 217 4.07 8.37 6.56
CA ILE A 217 3.60 8.20 5.19
C ILE A 217 2.11 8.51 5.14
N ALA A 218 1.71 9.43 4.28
CA ALA A 218 0.31 9.74 4.03
C ALA A 218 -0.19 8.96 2.81
N VAL A 219 -1.21 8.15 3.01
CA VAL A 219 -1.87 7.37 1.97
C VAL A 219 -3.22 8.00 1.68
N GLN A 220 -3.41 8.48 0.45
CA GLN A 220 -4.71 8.92 -0.04
C GLN A 220 -5.61 7.71 -0.31
N PRO A 221 -6.96 7.87 -0.23
CA PRO A 221 -7.86 6.80 -0.64
C PRO A 221 -7.54 6.30 -2.05
N ILE A 222 -7.42 4.99 -2.20
CA ILE A 222 -7.06 4.31 -3.48
C ILE A 222 -8.20 3.46 -4.05
N VAL A 223 -9.43 3.71 -3.59
CA VAL A 223 -10.66 3.02 -3.99
C VAL A 223 -11.30 3.64 -5.22
#